data_4cccf879f5aa73871188c80356e0011a
#
_entry.id   4cccf879f5aa73871188c80356e0011a
#
_cell.length_a   1.000
_cell.length_b   1.000
_cell.length_c   1.000
_cell.angle_alpha   90.00
_cell.angle_beta   90.00
_cell.angle_gamma   90.00
#
_symmetry.space_group_name_H-M   'P 1'
#
loop_
_entity.id
_entity.type
_entity.pdbx_description
1 polymer ?
#
loop_
_entity_poly.entity_id
_entity_poly.type
_entity_poly.pdbx_seq_one_letter_code
_entity_poly.pdbx_strand_id
1 'polypeptide(L)'
;LNSTHSKPQTVRFRGAQGLTLVADQWNRGSGPKDRPTILLLHGGGQNRFSWKNTGQILADKGWHVVALDSRGHGDSDRSPTADYQLDDLCADTLSVVDQIGRPVSLIGASMGGLTGILVADRAGADKVTELVLVDVVPRVEQAGTDRIRDFMMTNVAGFETLEEAADAVAAYLPHRRRPRSPEGLKKNLRHRDGRWHWHWDPAFVTRVGEQFVDVDVLERAALRLTVPILLVRGKLSDVVSAEGVEEFLAKVPSAEFVELSAAGHTAAGDDNDAFTDAVVAFLSR
;
A
#
# COMPACT_ATOMS: atom_id res chain seq x y z
N LEU A 1 -13.10 -6.94 -30.75
CA LEU A 1 -13.15 -5.76 -29.91
C LEU A 1 -11.73 -5.55 -29.38
N ASN A 2 -11.00 -4.58 -29.96
CA ASN A 2 -9.66 -4.18 -29.49
C ASN A 2 -9.83 -3.56 -28.10
N SER A 3 -9.51 -4.28 -27.05
CA SER A 3 -9.32 -3.69 -25.72
C SER A 3 -8.03 -2.89 -25.77
N THR A 4 -8.13 -1.58 -26.03
CA THR A 4 -7.02 -0.67 -25.80
C THR A 4 -6.82 -0.59 -24.28
N HIS A 5 -5.91 -1.41 -23.74
CA HIS A 5 -5.51 -1.30 -22.34
C HIS A 5 -5.07 0.15 -22.09
N SER A 6 -5.80 0.83 -21.25
CA SER A 6 -5.47 2.19 -20.83
C SER A 6 -4.17 2.16 -20.04
N LYS A 7 -3.09 2.67 -20.63
CA LYS A 7 -1.81 2.81 -19.92
C LYS A 7 -1.97 3.85 -18.80
N PRO A 8 -1.35 3.63 -17.63
CA PRO A 8 -1.38 4.64 -16.58
C PRO A 8 -0.66 5.91 -17.00
N GLN A 9 -1.17 7.03 -16.51
CA GLN A 9 -0.51 8.33 -16.59
C GLN A 9 0.06 8.68 -15.22
N THR A 10 1.31 9.12 -15.19
CA THR A 10 1.92 9.62 -13.97
C THR A 10 1.40 11.02 -13.68
N VAL A 11 0.85 11.22 -12.50
CA VAL A 11 0.25 12.48 -12.04
C VAL A 11 0.88 12.91 -10.72
N ARG A 12 0.68 14.19 -10.35
CA ARG A 12 1.16 14.76 -9.10
C ARG A 12 0.01 15.32 -8.30
N PHE A 13 0.05 15.08 -7.00
CA PHE A 13 -0.84 15.64 -6.00
C PHE A 13 -0.04 16.50 -5.02
N ARG A 14 -0.70 17.46 -4.42
CA ARG A 14 -0.14 18.18 -3.29
C ARG A 14 -0.41 17.38 -2.02
N GLY A 15 0.63 17.00 -1.31
CA GLY A 15 0.55 16.43 0.03
C GLY A 15 0.47 17.51 1.10
N ALA A 16 0.41 17.09 2.35
CA ALA A 16 0.56 17.97 3.50
C ALA A 16 1.95 18.61 3.55
N GLN A 17 2.10 19.72 4.25
CA GLN A 17 3.37 20.44 4.39
C GLN A 17 4.01 20.89 3.06
N GLY A 18 3.22 20.95 1.98
CA GLY A 18 3.69 21.38 0.66
C GLY A 18 4.45 20.33 -0.14
N LEU A 19 4.47 19.08 0.30
CA LEU A 19 5.11 17.98 -0.42
C LEU A 19 4.39 17.68 -1.72
N THR A 20 5.14 17.24 -2.73
CA THR A 20 4.60 16.69 -3.97
C THR A 20 4.54 15.17 -3.86
N LEU A 21 3.36 14.61 -4.07
CA LEU A 21 3.13 13.18 -4.12
C LEU A 21 2.91 12.74 -5.56
N VAL A 22 3.53 11.62 -5.93
CA VAL A 22 3.44 11.06 -7.28
C VAL A 22 2.53 9.84 -7.29
N ALA A 23 1.71 9.72 -8.31
CA ALA A 23 0.83 8.58 -8.49
C ALA A 23 0.75 8.15 -9.97
N ASP A 24 0.41 6.89 -10.19
CA ASP A 24 -0.03 6.40 -11.48
C ASP A 24 -1.56 6.34 -11.51
N GLN A 25 -2.16 6.85 -12.57
CA GLN A 25 -3.61 7.00 -12.71
C GLN A 25 -4.11 6.35 -14.01
N TRP A 26 -5.16 5.55 -13.89
CA TRP A 26 -5.86 4.91 -15.01
C TRP A 26 -7.26 5.48 -15.15
N ASN A 27 -7.76 5.57 -16.38
CA ASN A 27 -9.16 5.92 -16.70
C ASN A 27 -9.66 7.24 -16.09
N ARG A 28 -8.83 8.27 -16.03
CA ARG A 28 -9.27 9.58 -15.54
C ARG A 28 -10.47 10.09 -16.35
N GLY A 29 -11.55 10.39 -15.63
CA GLY A 29 -12.79 10.91 -16.25
C GLY A 29 -13.61 9.90 -17.02
N SER A 30 -13.19 8.63 -17.04
CA SER A 30 -13.92 7.53 -17.65
C SER A 30 -14.72 6.78 -16.59
N GLY A 31 -15.80 6.10 -17.00
CA GLY A 31 -16.68 5.33 -16.14
C GLY A 31 -17.85 6.14 -15.54
N PRO A 32 -18.77 5.46 -14.87
CA PRO A 32 -19.94 6.09 -14.25
C PRO A 32 -19.52 7.12 -13.20
N LYS A 33 -20.18 8.28 -13.20
CA LYS A 33 -19.84 9.39 -12.28
C LYS A 33 -20.15 9.06 -10.81
N ASP A 34 -21.04 8.13 -10.59
CA ASP A 34 -21.47 7.62 -9.29
C ASP A 34 -20.54 6.54 -8.69
N ARG A 35 -19.66 5.96 -9.53
CA ARG A 35 -18.69 4.97 -9.05
C ARG A 35 -17.50 5.66 -8.36
N PRO A 36 -17.10 5.23 -7.14
CA PRO A 36 -15.95 5.80 -6.45
C PRO A 36 -14.64 5.57 -7.23
N THR A 37 -13.65 6.43 -6.98
CA THR A 37 -12.27 6.20 -7.44
C THR A 37 -11.59 5.19 -6.52
N ILE A 38 -10.87 4.22 -7.07
CA ILE A 38 -10.06 3.32 -6.28
C ILE A 38 -8.71 3.99 -6.00
N LEU A 39 -8.38 4.18 -4.71
CA LEU A 39 -7.10 4.71 -4.27
C LEU A 39 -6.29 3.59 -3.61
N LEU A 40 -5.14 3.26 -4.23
CA LEU A 40 -4.25 2.17 -3.83
C LEU A 40 -3.07 2.73 -3.03
N LEU A 41 -2.88 2.25 -1.80
CA LEU A 41 -1.85 2.65 -0.86
C LEU A 41 -0.90 1.48 -0.58
N HIS A 42 0.37 1.63 -0.90
CA HIS A 42 1.38 0.58 -0.75
C HIS A 42 1.89 0.43 0.69
N GLY A 43 2.56 -0.69 0.97
CA GLY A 43 3.23 -0.96 2.24
C GLY A 43 4.59 -0.27 2.37
N GLY A 44 5.13 -0.24 3.58
CA GLY A 44 6.47 0.30 3.85
C GLY A 44 7.53 -0.36 2.98
N GLY A 45 8.44 0.44 2.42
CA GLY A 45 9.48 -0.03 1.50
C GLY A 45 8.99 -0.42 0.10
N GLN A 46 7.70 -0.31 -0.17
CA GLN A 46 7.12 -0.49 -1.50
C GLN A 46 6.91 0.86 -2.20
N ASN A 47 6.34 0.83 -3.38
CA ASN A 47 5.92 2.02 -4.14
C ASN A 47 4.70 1.69 -5.02
N ARG A 48 4.16 2.68 -5.73
CA ARG A 48 2.99 2.55 -6.60
C ARG A 48 3.06 1.39 -7.61
N PHE A 49 4.27 1.00 -8.03
CA PHE A 49 4.45 -0.12 -8.97
C PHE A 49 4.07 -1.48 -8.39
N SER A 50 3.95 -1.60 -7.05
CA SER A 50 3.41 -2.81 -6.41
C SER A 50 1.97 -3.08 -6.85
N TRP A 51 1.24 -2.03 -7.21
CA TRP A 51 -0.15 -2.07 -7.63
C TRP A 51 -0.37 -2.13 -9.14
N LYS A 52 0.72 -2.21 -9.95
CA LYS A 52 0.61 -2.11 -11.40
C LYS A 52 -0.38 -3.10 -12.01
N ASN A 53 -0.31 -4.38 -11.64
CA ASN A 53 -1.18 -5.42 -12.17
C ASN A 53 -2.62 -5.25 -11.68
N THR A 54 -2.81 -5.09 -10.37
CA THR A 54 -4.12 -4.84 -9.78
C THR A 54 -4.77 -3.58 -10.36
N GLY A 55 -4.01 -2.48 -10.46
CA GLY A 55 -4.50 -1.23 -11.03
C GLY A 55 -4.94 -1.39 -12.48
N GLN A 56 -4.19 -2.13 -13.28
CA GLN A 56 -4.55 -2.42 -14.67
C GLN A 56 -5.84 -3.25 -14.77
N ILE A 57 -5.97 -4.32 -14.00
CA ILE A 57 -7.15 -5.19 -14.01
C ILE A 57 -8.40 -4.41 -13.59
N LEU A 58 -8.30 -3.59 -12.53
CA LEU A 58 -9.40 -2.74 -12.08
C LEU A 58 -9.78 -1.71 -13.14
N ALA A 59 -8.79 -1.11 -13.81
CA ALA A 59 -9.02 -0.17 -14.89
C ALA A 59 -9.67 -0.82 -16.12
N ASP A 60 -9.27 -2.04 -16.48
CA ASP A 60 -9.87 -2.80 -17.59
C ASP A 60 -11.34 -3.16 -17.30
N LYS A 61 -11.71 -3.22 -16.02
CA LYS A 61 -13.10 -3.39 -15.55
C LYS A 61 -13.86 -2.04 -15.42
N GLY A 62 -13.24 -0.93 -15.85
CA GLY A 62 -13.87 0.39 -15.96
C GLY A 62 -13.78 1.27 -14.72
N TRP A 63 -12.99 0.92 -13.70
CA TRP A 63 -12.73 1.82 -12.57
C TRP A 63 -11.72 2.93 -12.93
N HIS A 64 -11.93 4.11 -12.35
CA HIS A 64 -10.88 5.09 -12.20
C HIS A 64 -9.99 4.66 -11.05
N VAL A 65 -8.68 4.49 -11.29
CA VAL A 65 -7.73 3.97 -10.31
C VAL A 65 -6.56 4.94 -10.14
N VAL A 66 -6.14 5.13 -8.91
CA VAL A 66 -4.96 5.94 -8.54
C VAL A 66 -4.09 5.11 -7.62
N ALA A 67 -2.85 4.84 -7.99
CA ALA A 67 -1.84 4.19 -7.15
C ALA A 67 -0.83 5.24 -6.69
N LEU A 68 -0.78 5.50 -5.39
CA LEU A 68 -0.01 6.58 -4.78
C LEU A 68 1.35 6.10 -4.30
N ASP A 69 2.40 6.85 -4.54
CA ASP A 69 3.64 6.78 -3.76
C ASP A 69 3.47 7.62 -2.49
N SER A 70 3.59 7.01 -1.32
CA SER A 70 3.58 7.70 -0.04
C SER A 70 4.82 8.60 0.09
N ARG A 71 4.76 9.65 0.95
CA ARG A 71 5.94 10.47 1.25
C ARG A 71 7.15 9.61 1.57
N GLY A 72 8.33 10.00 1.11
CA GLY A 72 9.57 9.28 1.33
C GLY A 72 9.71 7.97 0.55
N HIS A 73 8.76 7.64 -0.35
CA HIS A 73 8.79 6.44 -1.18
C HIS A 73 8.64 6.78 -2.66
N GLY A 74 9.15 5.91 -3.51
CA GLY A 74 9.02 6.02 -4.96
C GLY A 74 9.58 7.33 -5.52
N ASP A 75 8.71 8.07 -6.18
CA ASP A 75 9.01 9.37 -6.78
C ASP A 75 8.37 10.54 -6.02
N SER A 76 7.68 10.27 -4.90
CA SER A 76 7.16 11.30 -4.01
C SER A 76 8.27 11.98 -3.21
N ASP A 77 8.01 13.22 -2.79
CA ASP A 77 8.97 13.99 -2.01
C ASP A 77 9.29 13.30 -0.68
N ARG A 78 10.51 13.52 -0.22
CA ARG A 78 10.95 13.20 1.13
C ARG A 78 10.57 14.32 2.08
N SER A 79 10.27 13.99 3.33
CA SER A 79 10.05 15.00 4.35
C SER A 79 11.37 15.68 4.72
N PRO A 80 11.49 17.00 4.62
CA PRO A 80 12.71 17.71 4.99
C PRO A 80 12.98 17.68 6.50
N THR A 81 11.96 17.40 7.29
CA THR A 81 12.00 17.31 8.76
C THR A 81 11.92 15.87 9.26
N ALA A 82 11.97 14.89 8.34
CA ALA A 82 11.83 13.47 8.62
C ALA A 82 10.53 13.13 9.38
N ASP A 83 9.44 13.82 9.02
CA ASP A 83 8.09 13.56 9.56
C ASP A 83 7.46 12.41 8.75
N TYR A 84 7.45 11.23 9.34
CA TYR A 84 6.98 9.98 8.76
C TYR A 84 6.05 9.20 9.67
N GLN A 85 5.39 9.89 10.60
CA GLN A 85 4.39 9.26 11.46
C GLN A 85 3.14 8.89 10.64
N LEU A 86 2.34 7.97 11.16
CA LEU A 86 1.11 7.56 10.47
C LEU A 86 0.15 8.73 10.26
N ASP A 87 0.13 9.70 11.18
CA ASP A 87 -0.64 10.93 11.04
C ASP A 87 -0.20 11.79 9.85
N ASP A 88 1.10 11.82 9.55
CA ASP A 88 1.63 12.56 8.39
C ASP A 88 1.19 11.90 7.07
N LEU A 89 1.25 10.54 7.01
CA LEU A 89 0.77 9.79 5.85
C LEU A 89 -0.74 9.93 5.68
N CYS A 90 -1.48 9.97 6.79
CA CYS A 90 -2.92 10.22 6.79
C CYS A 90 -3.24 11.62 6.24
N ALA A 91 -2.54 12.66 6.70
CA ALA A 91 -2.74 14.02 6.23
C ALA A 91 -2.46 14.17 4.72
N ASP A 92 -1.41 13.53 4.21
CA ASP A 92 -1.12 13.44 2.78
C ASP A 92 -2.27 12.81 2.01
N THR A 93 -2.71 11.64 2.46
CA THR A 93 -3.75 10.88 1.77
C THR A 93 -5.09 11.61 1.79
N LEU A 94 -5.45 12.28 2.89
CA LEU A 94 -6.63 13.15 2.94
C LEU A 94 -6.55 14.28 1.91
N SER A 95 -5.39 14.91 1.76
CA SER A 95 -5.18 15.93 0.73
C SER A 95 -5.35 15.36 -0.70
N VAL A 96 -4.91 14.13 -0.94
CA VAL A 96 -5.11 13.45 -2.22
C VAL A 96 -6.59 13.15 -2.46
N VAL A 97 -7.32 12.64 -1.46
CA VAL A 97 -8.76 12.39 -1.52
C VAL A 97 -9.53 13.66 -1.90
N ASP A 98 -9.20 14.78 -1.26
CA ASP A 98 -9.81 16.07 -1.56
C ASP A 98 -9.55 16.53 -3.00
N GLN A 99 -8.33 16.32 -3.52
CA GLN A 99 -7.96 16.68 -4.89
C GLN A 99 -8.57 15.74 -5.95
N ILE A 100 -8.85 14.47 -5.61
CA ILE A 100 -9.61 13.56 -6.47
C ILE A 100 -11.03 14.10 -6.67
N GLY A 101 -11.60 14.76 -5.67
CA GLY A 101 -12.86 15.51 -5.76
C GLY A 101 -14.10 14.65 -5.94
N ARG A 102 -14.03 13.36 -5.59
CA ARG A 102 -15.13 12.40 -5.60
C ARG A 102 -14.87 11.31 -4.56
N PRO A 103 -15.91 10.54 -4.13
CA PRO A 103 -15.70 9.46 -3.18
C PRO A 103 -14.66 8.45 -3.65
N VAL A 104 -13.94 7.86 -2.70
CA VAL A 104 -12.90 6.87 -2.96
C VAL A 104 -13.18 5.56 -2.24
N SER A 105 -12.83 4.44 -2.87
CA SER A 105 -12.66 3.14 -2.21
C SER A 105 -11.17 2.97 -1.93
N LEU A 106 -10.78 2.82 -0.67
CA LEU A 106 -9.37 2.67 -0.27
C LEU A 106 -8.96 1.20 -0.28
N ILE A 107 -7.82 0.90 -0.89
CA ILE A 107 -7.17 -0.41 -0.80
C ILE A 107 -5.76 -0.17 -0.30
N GLY A 108 -5.47 -0.61 0.91
CA GLY A 108 -4.17 -0.37 1.56
C GLY A 108 -3.51 -1.64 2.02
N ALA A 109 -2.23 -1.81 1.64
CA ALA A 109 -1.39 -2.90 2.10
C ALA A 109 -0.53 -2.47 3.28
N SER A 110 -0.50 -3.25 4.38
CA SER A 110 0.37 -2.99 5.52
C SER A 110 0.27 -1.52 5.99
N MET A 111 1.36 -0.75 5.93
CA MET A 111 1.39 0.68 6.22
C MET A 111 0.25 1.45 5.52
N GLY A 112 -0.01 1.15 4.24
CA GLY A 112 -1.10 1.76 3.49
C GLY A 112 -2.48 1.41 4.04
N GLY A 113 -2.67 0.22 4.61
CA GLY A 113 -3.92 -0.18 5.26
C GLY A 113 -4.12 0.54 6.60
N LEU A 114 -3.07 0.67 7.41
CA LEU A 114 -3.12 1.47 8.66
C LEU A 114 -3.45 2.93 8.36
N THR A 115 -2.80 3.49 7.33
CA THR A 115 -3.13 4.84 6.82
C THR A 115 -4.60 4.90 6.40
N GLY A 116 -5.09 3.88 5.69
CA GLY A 116 -6.48 3.79 5.22
C GLY A 116 -7.51 3.81 6.35
N ILE A 117 -7.24 3.14 7.48
CA ILE A 117 -8.11 3.19 8.67
C ILE A 117 -8.26 4.62 9.18
N LEU A 118 -7.15 5.36 9.36
CA LEU A 118 -7.20 6.74 9.84
C LEU A 118 -7.85 7.68 8.83
N VAL A 119 -7.59 7.49 7.54
CA VAL A 119 -8.20 8.28 6.47
C VAL A 119 -9.71 8.06 6.44
N ALA A 120 -10.18 6.81 6.49
CA ALA A 120 -11.61 6.50 6.47
C ALA A 120 -12.33 7.07 7.71
N ASP A 121 -11.71 6.97 8.90
CA ASP A 121 -12.25 7.55 10.13
C ASP A 121 -12.35 9.08 10.06
N ARG A 122 -11.33 9.76 9.55
CA ARG A 122 -11.27 11.22 9.51
C ARG A 122 -12.04 11.84 8.37
N ALA A 123 -12.07 11.20 7.22
CA ALA A 123 -12.78 11.67 6.03
C ALA A 123 -14.29 11.41 6.11
N GLY A 124 -14.71 10.32 6.77
CA GLY A 124 -16.08 9.89 6.88
C GLY A 124 -16.60 9.17 5.63
N ALA A 125 -17.79 8.56 5.76
CA ALA A 125 -18.40 7.72 4.74
C ALA A 125 -18.79 8.46 3.45
N ASP A 126 -18.94 9.76 3.49
CA ASP A 126 -19.22 10.59 2.31
C ASP A 126 -18.03 10.68 1.35
N LYS A 127 -16.80 10.55 1.88
CA LYS A 127 -15.57 10.63 1.10
C LYS A 127 -14.89 9.27 0.89
N VAL A 128 -14.99 8.37 1.87
CA VAL A 128 -14.46 7.00 1.77
C VAL A 128 -15.62 6.05 1.86
N THR A 129 -15.87 5.30 0.79
CA THR A 129 -17.06 4.43 0.68
C THR A 129 -16.79 2.99 1.08
N GLU A 130 -15.55 2.52 0.93
CA GLU A 130 -15.13 1.16 1.28
C GLU A 130 -13.65 1.16 1.67
N LEU A 131 -13.26 0.19 2.48
CA LEU A 131 -11.88 -0.02 2.90
C LEU A 131 -11.48 -1.49 2.73
N VAL A 132 -10.40 -1.72 1.98
CA VAL A 132 -9.75 -3.05 1.87
C VAL A 132 -8.42 -3.00 2.61
N LEU A 133 -8.29 -3.81 3.64
CA LEU A 133 -7.07 -4.01 4.42
C LEU A 133 -6.34 -5.23 3.87
N VAL A 134 -5.14 -5.02 3.34
CA VAL A 134 -4.34 -6.10 2.75
C VAL A 134 -3.22 -6.46 3.70
N ASP A 135 -3.38 -7.60 4.33
CA ASP A 135 -2.46 -8.23 5.27
C ASP A 135 -2.02 -7.28 6.39
N VAL A 136 -2.99 -6.62 7.01
CA VAL A 136 -2.79 -5.73 8.15
C VAL A 136 -4.04 -5.61 8.99
N VAL A 137 -3.86 -5.57 10.30
CA VAL A 137 -4.83 -5.21 11.33
C VAL A 137 -4.19 -4.19 12.27
N PRO A 138 -4.93 -3.45 13.10
CA PRO A 138 -4.34 -2.45 14.02
C PRO A 138 -3.20 -2.98 14.88
N ARG A 139 -3.28 -4.22 15.34
CA ARG A 139 -2.25 -4.90 16.13
C ARG A 139 -1.55 -5.95 15.28
N VAL A 140 -0.31 -5.66 14.89
CA VAL A 140 0.53 -6.53 14.05
C VAL A 140 1.55 -7.28 14.89
N GLU A 141 2.05 -8.39 14.35
CA GLU A 141 3.11 -9.18 14.97
C GLU A 141 4.46 -8.46 14.91
N GLN A 142 5.08 -8.26 16.06
CA GLN A 142 6.33 -7.51 16.18
C GLN A 142 7.47 -8.15 15.36
N ALA A 143 7.58 -9.48 15.40
CA ALA A 143 8.62 -10.20 14.68
C ALA A 143 8.57 -9.98 13.17
N GLY A 144 7.37 -9.92 12.57
CA GLY A 144 7.19 -9.63 11.16
C GLY A 144 7.59 -8.20 10.81
N THR A 145 7.18 -7.23 11.63
CA THR A 145 7.55 -5.82 11.42
C THR A 145 9.04 -5.57 11.61
N ASP A 146 9.68 -6.23 12.58
CA ASP A 146 11.12 -6.16 12.79
C ASP A 146 11.88 -6.69 11.57
N ARG A 147 11.45 -7.83 11.01
CA ARG A 147 12.04 -8.40 9.80
C ARG A 147 11.95 -7.43 8.59
N ILE A 148 10.82 -6.75 8.42
CA ILE A 148 10.65 -5.74 7.37
C ILE A 148 11.63 -4.58 7.61
N ARG A 149 11.68 -4.06 8.82
CA ARG A 149 12.60 -2.97 9.19
C ARG A 149 14.05 -3.34 8.95
N ASP A 150 14.47 -4.53 9.38
CA ASP A 150 15.84 -5.01 9.21
C ASP A 150 16.20 -5.12 7.73
N PHE A 151 15.29 -5.64 6.88
CA PHE A 151 15.49 -5.64 5.44
C PHE A 151 15.64 -4.22 4.88
N MET A 152 14.79 -3.28 5.29
CA MET A 152 14.86 -1.90 4.81
C MET A 152 16.13 -1.16 5.25
N MET A 153 16.72 -1.57 6.38
CA MET A 153 17.98 -1.03 6.90
C MET A 153 19.21 -1.70 6.29
N THR A 154 19.06 -2.85 5.62
CA THR A 154 20.20 -3.49 4.95
C THR A 154 20.65 -2.70 3.75
N ASN A 155 21.98 -2.73 3.48
CA ASN A 155 22.57 -2.09 2.31
C ASN A 155 22.27 -0.58 2.18
N VAL A 156 22.23 0.14 3.29
CA VAL A 156 22.01 1.61 3.30
C VAL A 156 23.09 2.32 2.44
N ALA A 157 24.29 1.76 2.37
CA ALA A 157 25.37 2.24 1.50
C ALA A 157 25.12 1.98 0.00
N GLY A 158 24.03 1.27 -0.34
CA GLY A 158 23.68 0.90 -1.71
C GLY A 158 24.39 -0.35 -2.20
N PHE A 159 24.01 -0.79 -3.39
CA PHE A 159 24.52 -1.96 -4.10
C PHE A 159 25.47 -1.53 -5.23
N GLU A 160 26.47 -2.32 -5.53
CA GLU A 160 27.33 -2.08 -6.71
C GLU A 160 26.61 -2.48 -7.99
N THR A 161 25.82 -3.56 -7.92
CA THR A 161 25.10 -4.12 -9.07
C THR A 161 23.61 -4.35 -8.77
N LEU A 162 22.82 -4.51 -9.83
CA LEU A 162 21.42 -4.92 -9.70
C LEU A 162 21.29 -6.36 -9.22
N GLU A 163 22.27 -7.21 -9.52
CA GLU A 163 22.34 -8.59 -9.08
C GLU A 163 22.44 -8.69 -7.56
N GLU A 164 23.29 -7.87 -6.94
CA GLU A 164 23.39 -7.79 -5.47
C GLU A 164 22.04 -7.39 -4.84
N ALA A 165 21.35 -6.41 -5.42
CA ALA A 165 20.02 -6.02 -4.97
C ALA A 165 19.00 -7.16 -5.13
N ALA A 166 19.09 -7.92 -6.24
CA ALA A 166 18.22 -9.08 -6.48
C ALA A 166 18.48 -10.21 -5.47
N ASP A 167 19.74 -10.42 -5.07
CA ASP A 167 20.10 -11.40 -4.05
C ASP A 167 19.55 -11.00 -2.67
N ALA A 168 19.63 -9.72 -2.32
CA ALA A 168 19.06 -9.20 -1.07
C ALA A 168 17.52 -9.39 -1.02
N VAL A 169 16.82 -9.13 -2.13
CA VAL A 169 15.37 -9.39 -2.22
C VAL A 169 15.06 -10.88 -2.14
N ALA A 170 15.83 -11.74 -2.81
CA ALA A 170 15.62 -13.19 -2.78
C ALA A 170 15.83 -13.76 -1.37
N ALA A 171 16.81 -13.25 -0.62
CA ALA A 171 17.03 -13.63 0.77
C ALA A 171 15.88 -13.19 1.68
N TYR A 172 15.29 -12.02 1.43
CA TYR A 172 14.13 -11.50 2.18
C TYR A 172 12.83 -12.24 1.87
N LEU A 173 12.61 -12.66 0.61
CA LEU A 173 11.41 -13.34 0.13
C LEU A 173 11.74 -14.75 -0.41
N PRO A 174 12.17 -15.69 0.44
CA PRO A 174 12.65 -17.01 0.00
C PRO A 174 11.56 -17.87 -0.65
N HIS A 175 10.28 -17.58 -0.39
CA HIS A 175 9.16 -18.28 -1.02
C HIS A 175 8.89 -17.81 -2.46
N ARG A 176 9.45 -16.67 -2.88
CA ARG A 176 9.32 -16.16 -4.25
C ARG A 176 10.41 -16.68 -5.15
N ARG A 177 10.02 -17.05 -6.36
CA ARG A 177 11.02 -17.38 -7.39
C ARG A 177 11.80 -16.12 -7.76
N ARG A 178 13.14 -16.18 -7.69
CA ARG A 178 14.02 -15.11 -8.16
C ARG A 178 13.74 -14.81 -9.65
N PRO A 179 13.50 -13.56 -10.05
CA PRO A 179 13.35 -13.19 -11.45
C PRO A 179 14.61 -13.56 -12.26
N ARG A 180 14.43 -13.95 -13.51
CA ARG A 180 15.57 -14.28 -14.42
C ARG A 180 16.45 -13.07 -14.71
N SER A 181 15.90 -11.87 -14.65
CA SER A 181 16.62 -10.60 -14.87
C SER A 181 16.36 -9.65 -13.73
N PRO A 182 17.41 -8.98 -13.18
CA PRO A 182 17.27 -7.98 -12.11
C PRO A 182 16.77 -6.62 -12.63
N GLU A 183 16.65 -6.43 -13.94
CA GLU A 183 16.23 -5.16 -14.58
C GLU A 183 14.89 -4.63 -14.01
N GLY A 184 13.99 -5.53 -13.64
CA GLY A 184 12.71 -5.18 -13.02
C GLY A 184 12.84 -4.46 -11.67
N LEU A 185 14.01 -4.55 -11.01
CA LEU A 185 14.27 -3.86 -9.74
C LEU A 185 14.59 -2.37 -9.92
N LYS A 186 14.92 -1.91 -11.13
CA LYS A 186 15.19 -0.48 -11.37
C LYS A 186 14.06 0.44 -10.93
N LYS A 187 12.81 -0.04 -10.95
CA LYS A 187 11.65 0.69 -10.42
C LYS A 187 11.70 0.89 -8.90
N ASN A 188 12.42 0.02 -8.19
CA ASN A 188 12.58 0.05 -6.73
C ASN A 188 13.92 0.66 -6.30
N LEU A 189 14.77 1.03 -7.24
CA LEU A 189 16.12 1.53 -6.98
C LEU A 189 16.34 2.90 -7.64
N ARG A 190 17.31 3.62 -7.12
CA ARG A 190 17.81 4.88 -7.68
C ARG A 190 19.33 4.80 -7.79
N HIS A 191 19.86 5.06 -8.98
CA HIS A 191 21.30 5.09 -9.20
C HIS A 191 21.86 6.46 -8.83
N ARG A 192 22.73 6.50 -7.82
CA ARG A 192 23.40 7.71 -7.33
C ARG A 192 24.83 7.38 -6.93
N ASP A 193 25.76 8.26 -7.25
CA ASP A 193 27.18 8.15 -6.86
C ASP A 193 27.80 6.78 -7.21
N GLY A 194 27.44 6.24 -8.39
CA GLY A 194 27.94 4.96 -8.89
C GLY A 194 27.32 3.72 -8.23
N ARG A 195 26.34 3.87 -7.37
CA ARG A 195 25.68 2.76 -6.66
C ARG A 195 24.15 2.79 -6.81
N TRP A 196 23.52 1.64 -6.62
CA TRP A 196 22.07 1.48 -6.61
C TRP A 196 21.56 1.55 -5.17
N HIS A 197 20.70 2.53 -4.86
CA HIS A 197 20.09 2.71 -3.55
C HIS A 197 18.60 2.38 -3.62
N TRP A 198 18.04 1.88 -2.52
CA TRP A 198 16.60 1.79 -2.39
C TRP A 198 15.93 3.16 -2.62
N HIS A 199 14.72 3.15 -3.17
CA HIS A 199 14.00 4.39 -3.46
C HIS A 199 13.52 5.13 -2.21
N TRP A 200 13.30 4.41 -1.10
CA TRP A 200 12.76 5.02 0.11
C TRP A 200 13.80 5.90 0.84
N ASP A 201 13.26 6.82 1.65
CA ASP A 201 14.11 7.64 2.51
C ASP A 201 14.62 6.81 3.69
N PRO A 202 15.93 6.71 3.93
CA PRO A 202 16.47 6.06 5.13
C PRO A 202 15.90 6.64 6.44
N ALA A 203 15.59 7.95 6.48
CA ALA A 203 15.01 8.59 7.64
C ALA A 203 13.62 8.03 7.99
N PHE A 204 12.85 7.53 7.02
CA PHE A 204 11.61 6.82 7.28
C PHE A 204 11.84 5.61 8.19
N VAL A 205 12.83 4.77 7.86
CA VAL A 205 13.07 3.52 8.62
C VAL A 205 13.64 3.79 10.00
N THR A 206 14.52 4.78 10.15
CA THR A 206 15.13 5.11 11.44
C THR A 206 14.15 5.75 12.42
N ARG A 207 13.17 6.52 11.91
CA ARG A 207 12.15 7.20 12.73
C ARG A 207 10.96 6.31 13.08
N VAL A 208 10.59 5.39 12.21
CA VAL A 208 9.46 4.46 12.38
C VAL A 208 9.69 3.46 13.52
N GLY A 209 10.94 3.28 14.00
CA GLY A 209 11.26 2.28 15.02
C GLY A 209 10.71 2.53 16.43
N GLU A 210 10.33 3.75 16.79
CA GLU A 210 10.02 4.05 18.20
C GLU A 210 8.53 4.37 18.50
N GLN A 211 7.73 4.85 17.56
CA GLN A 211 6.30 5.14 17.75
C GLN A 211 5.56 5.45 16.44
N PHE A 212 5.71 4.61 15.42
CA PHE A 212 5.03 4.83 14.14
C PHE A 212 3.49 4.83 14.27
N VAL A 213 2.99 4.04 15.20
CA VAL A 213 1.56 3.78 15.36
C VAL A 213 1.19 3.72 16.83
N ASP A 214 0.21 4.51 17.22
CA ASP A 214 -0.56 4.26 18.44
C ASP A 214 -1.68 3.24 18.11
N VAL A 215 -1.48 2.00 18.55
CA VAL A 215 -2.42 0.89 18.32
C VAL A 215 -3.82 1.20 18.87
N ASP A 216 -3.92 1.85 20.02
CA ASP A 216 -5.20 2.20 20.62
C ASP A 216 -5.95 3.26 19.81
N VAL A 217 -5.22 4.18 19.18
CA VAL A 217 -5.81 5.15 18.24
C VAL A 217 -6.38 4.43 17.02
N LEU A 218 -5.63 3.49 16.44
CA LEU A 218 -6.08 2.70 15.29
C LEU A 218 -7.27 1.81 15.60
N GLU A 219 -7.24 1.12 16.74
CA GLU A 219 -8.37 0.28 17.17
C GLU A 219 -9.64 1.12 17.36
N ARG A 220 -9.54 2.27 18.04
CA ARG A 220 -10.67 3.19 18.18
C ARG A 220 -11.15 3.74 16.84
N ALA A 221 -10.25 4.04 15.91
CA ALA A 221 -10.63 4.47 14.56
C ALA A 221 -11.38 3.37 13.83
N ALA A 222 -10.86 2.14 13.82
CA ALA A 222 -11.50 0.99 13.17
C ALA A 222 -12.91 0.72 13.72
N LEU A 223 -13.11 0.85 15.03
CA LEU A 223 -14.40 0.68 15.69
C LEU A 223 -15.45 1.74 15.28
N ARG A 224 -15.02 2.92 14.86
CA ARG A 224 -15.92 4.01 14.41
C ARG A 224 -16.30 3.91 12.94
N LEU A 225 -15.63 3.06 12.15
CA LEU A 225 -15.90 2.91 10.73
C LEU A 225 -17.30 2.33 10.50
N THR A 226 -18.08 2.99 9.66
CA THR A 226 -19.42 2.55 9.24
C THR A 226 -19.44 2.05 7.80
N VAL A 227 -18.32 2.17 7.09
CA VAL A 227 -18.16 1.70 5.72
C VAL A 227 -17.87 0.21 5.67
N PRO A 228 -18.23 -0.49 4.58
CA PRO A 228 -17.84 -1.88 4.37
C PRO A 228 -16.31 -2.04 4.43
N ILE A 229 -15.85 -3.09 5.11
CA ILE A 229 -14.43 -3.42 5.26
C ILE A 229 -14.21 -4.85 4.77
N LEU A 230 -13.18 -5.03 3.93
CA LEU A 230 -12.64 -6.33 3.58
C LEU A 230 -11.23 -6.48 4.14
N LEU A 231 -11.00 -7.51 4.94
CA LEU A 231 -9.67 -7.93 5.36
C LEU A 231 -9.20 -9.08 4.46
N VAL A 232 -8.10 -8.90 3.76
CA VAL A 232 -7.42 -9.95 2.97
C VAL A 232 -6.11 -10.30 3.66
N ARG A 233 -5.91 -11.56 4.02
CA ARG A 233 -4.69 -12.04 4.67
C ARG A 233 -3.98 -13.09 3.81
N GLY A 234 -2.66 -13.03 3.74
CA GLY A 234 -1.86 -14.15 3.24
C GLY A 234 -1.69 -15.22 4.33
N LYS A 235 -1.99 -16.48 4.03
CA LYS A 235 -1.85 -17.60 5.00
C LYS A 235 -0.44 -17.74 5.55
N LEU A 236 0.56 -17.37 4.77
CA LEU A 236 1.99 -17.43 5.13
C LEU A 236 2.50 -16.10 5.75
N SER A 237 1.60 -15.18 6.10
CA SER A 237 1.99 -13.91 6.72
C SER A 237 2.59 -14.12 8.10
N ASP A 238 3.67 -13.40 8.37
CA ASP A 238 4.31 -13.27 9.69
C ASP A 238 4.02 -11.91 10.35
N VAL A 239 3.20 -11.07 9.70
CA VAL A 239 2.78 -9.76 10.21
C VAL A 239 1.38 -9.82 10.82
N VAL A 240 0.50 -10.65 10.27
CA VAL A 240 -0.87 -10.86 10.76
C VAL A 240 -1.05 -12.33 11.08
N SER A 241 -1.22 -12.66 12.35
CA SER A 241 -1.54 -14.02 12.82
C SER A 241 -3.02 -14.35 12.62
N ALA A 242 -3.38 -15.63 12.71
CA ALA A 242 -4.77 -16.06 12.70
C ALA A 242 -5.53 -15.47 13.89
N GLU A 243 -4.90 -15.46 15.06
CA GLU A 243 -5.42 -14.88 16.28
C GLU A 243 -5.67 -13.37 16.13
N GLY A 244 -4.75 -12.64 15.46
CA GLY A 244 -4.92 -11.21 15.16
C GLY A 244 -6.13 -10.95 14.26
N VAL A 245 -6.40 -11.83 13.30
CA VAL A 245 -7.64 -11.77 12.49
C VAL A 245 -8.86 -12.00 13.35
N GLU A 246 -8.88 -13.04 14.17
CA GLU A 246 -10.02 -13.35 15.04
C GLU A 246 -10.32 -12.19 16.00
N GLU A 247 -9.30 -11.60 16.61
CA GLU A 247 -9.46 -10.43 17.49
C GLU A 247 -10.02 -9.22 16.72
N PHE A 248 -9.53 -8.96 15.51
CA PHE A 248 -10.03 -7.86 14.68
C PHE A 248 -11.49 -8.07 14.29
N LEU A 249 -11.86 -9.26 13.82
CA LEU A 249 -13.24 -9.58 13.43
C LEU A 249 -14.19 -9.58 14.64
N ALA A 250 -13.72 -9.97 15.82
CA ALA A 250 -14.53 -9.86 17.04
C ALA A 250 -14.83 -8.40 17.41
N LYS A 251 -13.88 -7.48 17.17
CA LYS A 251 -14.05 -6.04 17.40
C LYS A 251 -14.85 -5.34 16.28
N VAL A 252 -14.69 -5.79 15.04
CA VAL A 252 -15.33 -5.21 13.85
C VAL A 252 -16.11 -6.31 13.11
N PRO A 253 -17.25 -6.77 13.67
CA PRO A 253 -17.98 -7.94 13.14
C PRO A 253 -18.63 -7.71 11.77
N SER A 254 -18.67 -6.46 11.31
CA SER A 254 -19.13 -6.12 9.94
C SER A 254 -18.04 -6.31 8.88
N ALA A 255 -16.79 -6.50 9.27
CA ALA A 255 -15.70 -6.74 8.33
C ALA A 255 -15.81 -8.14 7.71
N GLU A 256 -15.60 -8.21 6.41
CA GLU A 256 -15.49 -9.46 5.66
C GLU A 256 -14.03 -9.93 5.66
N PHE A 257 -13.83 -11.24 5.55
CA PHE A 257 -12.50 -11.83 5.58
C PHE A 257 -12.26 -12.80 4.44
N VAL A 258 -11.09 -12.68 3.80
CA VAL A 258 -10.59 -13.61 2.80
C VAL A 258 -9.14 -13.99 3.12
N GLU A 259 -8.85 -15.30 3.13
CA GLU A 259 -7.50 -15.82 3.27
C GLU A 259 -6.97 -16.34 1.94
N LEU A 260 -5.78 -15.89 1.54
CA LEU A 260 -5.06 -16.36 0.35
C LEU A 260 -4.07 -17.45 0.74
N SER A 261 -4.30 -18.67 0.28
CA SER A 261 -3.58 -19.87 0.73
C SER A 261 -2.10 -19.92 0.38
N ALA A 262 -1.70 -19.25 -0.72
CA ALA A 262 -0.33 -19.27 -1.25
C ALA A 262 0.44 -17.95 -1.04
N ALA A 263 -0.16 -16.98 -0.32
CA ALA A 263 0.41 -15.65 -0.16
C ALA A 263 1.03 -15.44 1.23
N GLY A 264 2.11 -14.65 1.28
CA GLY A 264 2.72 -14.10 2.50
C GLY A 264 2.28 -12.66 2.77
N HIS A 265 3.11 -11.88 3.48
CA HIS A 265 2.82 -10.47 3.78
C HIS A 265 2.66 -9.58 2.54
N THR A 266 3.19 -9.99 1.41
CA THR A 266 3.04 -9.29 0.13
C THR A 266 1.88 -9.85 -0.70
N ALA A 267 0.77 -10.16 -0.05
CA ALA A 267 -0.39 -10.89 -0.57
C ALA A 267 -0.82 -10.49 -1.99
N ALA A 268 -0.95 -9.19 -2.27
CA ALA A 268 -1.33 -8.67 -3.58
C ALA A 268 -0.31 -8.98 -4.70
N GLY A 269 0.96 -9.21 -4.34
CA GLY A 269 2.02 -9.54 -5.29
C GLY A 269 2.32 -11.04 -5.39
N ASP A 270 2.00 -11.80 -4.33
CA ASP A 270 2.26 -13.24 -4.27
C ASP A 270 1.18 -14.05 -5.01
N ASP A 271 -0.09 -13.66 -4.85
CA ASP A 271 -1.25 -14.29 -5.50
C ASP A 271 -2.18 -13.21 -6.05
N ASN A 272 -1.71 -12.52 -7.11
CA ASN A 272 -2.37 -11.33 -7.64
C ASN A 272 -3.77 -11.63 -8.19
N ASP A 273 -3.99 -12.80 -8.82
CA ASP A 273 -5.27 -13.12 -9.44
C ASP A 273 -6.34 -13.36 -8.37
N ALA A 274 -6.07 -14.24 -7.38
CA ALA A 274 -7.00 -14.51 -6.28
C ALA A 274 -7.26 -13.25 -5.44
N PHE A 275 -6.23 -12.44 -5.18
CA PHE A 275 -6.36 -11.16 -4.52
C PHE A 275 -7.29 -10.22 -5.29
N THR A 276 -7.02 -10.04 -6.58
CA THR A 276 -7.79 -9.10 -7.41
C THR A 276 -9.23 -9.54 -7.57
N ASP A 277 -9.48 -10.84 -7.71
CA ASP A 277 -10.85 -11.39 -7.79
C ASP A 277 -11.64 -11.14 -6.50
N ALA A 278 -11.03 -11.31 -5.33
CA ALA A 278 -11.65 -11.01 -4.05
C ALA A 278 -12.01 -9.51 -3.93
N VAL A 279 -11.08 -8.64 -4.31
CA VAL A 279 -11.28 -7.19 -4.31
C VAL A 279 -12.40 -6.78 -5.27
N VAL A 280 -12.40 -7.30 -6.51
CA VAL A 280 -13.44 -7.02 -7.51
C VAL A 280 -14.81 -7.48 -7.02
N ALA A 281 -14.91 -8.67 -6.44
CA ALA A 281 -16.16 -9.19 -5.89
C ALA A 281 -16.70 -8.27 -4.77
N PHE A 282 -15.82 -7.78 -3.91
CA PHE A 282 -16.17 -6.86 -2.83
C PHE A 282 -16.65 -5.50 -3.35
N LEU A 283 -15.93 -4.88 -4.27
CA LEU A 283 -16.24 -3.54 -4.82
C LEU A 283 -17.43 -3.51 -5.80
N SER A 284 -17.91 -4.65 -6.24
CA SER A 284 -18.99 -4.76 -7.26
C SER A 284 -20.39 -4.98 -6.68
N ARG A 285 -20.56 -4.87 -5.38
CA ARG A 285 -21.81 -5.10 -4.65
C ARG A 285 -22.78 -3.95 -4.73
#